data_f92d435f2074a64a4a6cd058622b1966
#
_entry.id   f92d435f2074a64a4a6cd058622b1966
#
_cell.length_a   1.000
_cell.length_b   1.000
_cell.length_c   1.000
_cell.angle_alpha   90.00
_cell.angle_beta   90.00
_cell.angle_gamma   90.00
#
_symmetry.space_group_name_H-M   'P 1'
#
loop_
_entity.id
_entity.type
_entity.pdbx_description
1 polymer ?
#
loop_
_entity_poly.entity_id
_entity_poly.type
_entity_poly.pdbx_seq_one_letter_code
_entity_poly.pdbx_strand_id
1 'polypeptide(L)'
;GFNEIKDIDQYMEYLEAVNAGETQFSNLAAIGQDHVLTDIYLESKGLYPVNGGQYGMYYIDSSSGSPKVIAAHEWEGYEDYLNKAKKWSDEGLWPKSALSIKDTSTDMVQAGVAAGGFGNFDQGVSNYQLCDPSWKVRWYNVQPNVNHLAYTQDCMVVPSSSKHPERALMLLDKLKTDETYYNLLTYGIEGEDFTRDENNRYTCLDTAQFIPEPGTWGF
;
A
#
# COMPACT_ATOMS: atom_id res chain seq x y z
N GLY A 1 14.59 -18.40 -11.26
CA GLY A 1 13.44 -17.56 -10.97
C GLY A 1 13.48 -17.03 -9.54
N PHE A 2 12.88 -15.89 -9.35
CA PHE A 2 12.78 -15.29 -8.01
C PHE A 2 11.75 -16.08 -7.18
N ASN A 3 12.22 -16.75 -6.14
CA ASN A 3 11.34 -17.50 -5.24
C ASN A 3 10.79 -16.60 -4.11
N GLU A 4 11.51 -15.54 -3.81
CA GLU A 4 11.19 -14.56 -2.77
C GLU A 4 11.84 -13.22 -3.14
N ILE A 5 11.18 -12.12 -2.83
CA ILE A 5 11.71 -10.76 -2.94
C ILE A 5 11.75 -10.20 -1.52
N LYS A 6 12.95 -9.87 -1.04
CA LYS A 6 13.20 -9.49 0.36
C LYS A 6 13.42 -7.99 0.56
N ASP A 7 13.82 -7.31 -0.50
CA ASP A 7 14.16 -5.89 -0.48
C ASP A 7 13.94 -5.23 -1.84
N ILE A 8 14.12 -3.93 -1.87
CA ILE A 8 13.87 -3.12 -3.06
C ILE A 8 14.89 -3.42 -4.17
N ASP A 9 16.14 -3.72 -3.84
CA ASP A 9 17.17 -4.02 -4.84
C ASP A 9 16.80 -5.32 -5.57
N GLN A 10 16.36 -6.38 -4.87
CA GLN A 10 15.85 -7.62 -5.49
C GLN A 10 14.58 -7.42 -6.32
N TYR A 11 13.71 -6.50 -5.88
CA TYR A 11 12.54 -6.14 -6.68
C TYR A 11 12.95 -5.49 -8.01
N MET A 12 13.93 -4.61 -8.01
CA MET A 12 14.44 -4.00 -9.23
C MET A 12 15.15 -5.00 -10.13
N GLU A 13 15.93 -5.95 -9.57
CA GLU A 13 16.50 -7.07 -10.32
C GLU A 13 15.42 -7.95 -10.98
N TYR A 14 14.30 -8.17 -10.30
CA TYR A 14 13.15 -8.85 -10.89
C TYR A 14 12.62 -8.08 -12.10
N LEU A 15 12.43 -6.77 -12.01
CA LEU A 15 11.97 -5.94 -13.13
C LEU A 15 12.99 -5.91 -14.29
N GLU A 16 14.28 -5.86 -14.00
CA GLU A 16 15.35 -5.98 -15.01
C GLU A 16 15.25 -7.32 -15.75
N ALA A 17 15.05 -8.42 -15.02
CA ALA A 17 14.89 -9.74 -15.62
C ALA A 17 13.62 -9.86 -16.48
N VAL A 18 12.51 -9.25 -16.06
CA VAL A 18 11.28 -9.18 -16.84
C VAL A 18 11.49 -8.35 -18.11
N ASN A 19 12.19 -7.21 -17.99
CA ASN A 19 12.49 -6.34 -19.15
C ASN A 19 13.43 -6.99 -20.17
N ALA A 20 14.33 -7.87 -19.73
CA ALA A 20 15.24 -8.61 -20.59
C ALA A 20 14.54 -9.79 -21.34
N GLY A 21 13.38 -10.22 -20.88
CA GLY A 21 12.60 -11.30 -21.46
C GLY A 21 11.58 -10.82 -22.49
N GLU A 22 10.95 -11.78 -23.19
CA GLU A 22 9.75 -11.51 -23.96
C GLU A 22 8.58 -11.34 -22.99
N THR A 23 8.02 -10.14 -22.91
CA THR A 23 6.91 -9.82 -21.99
C THR A 23 5.77 -9.15 -22.77
N GLN A 24 4.56 -9.43 -22.31
CA GLN A 24 3.35 -8.78 -22.81
C GLN A 24 3.09 -7.41 -22.15
N PHE A 25 3.87 -7.04 -21.14
CA PHE A 25 3.66 -5.82 -20.42
C PHE A 25 4.23 -4.62 -21.17
N SER A 26 3.45 -3.55 -21.27
CA SER A 26 3.86 -2.29 -21.90
C SER A 26 4.60 -1.37 -20.93
N ASN A 27 4.35 -1.51 -19.63
CA ASN A 27 5.02 -0.83 -18.54
C ASN A 27 5.43 -1.87 -17.51
N LEU A 28 6.72 -1.95 -17.22
CA LEU A 28 7.27 -2.96 -16.32
C LEU A 28 7.28 -2.56 -14.86
N ALA A 29 7.24 -1.28 -14.58
CA ALA A 29 7.14 -0.78 -13.24
C ALA A 29 5.84 0.00 -13.05
N ALA A 30 4.98 -0.52 -12.23
CA ALA A 30 3.80 0.18 -11.81
C ALA A 30 4.12 1.04 -10.59
N ILE A 31 4.82 2.14 -10.80
CA ILE A 31 4.98 3.16 -9.77
C ILE A 31 3.89 4.18 -10.03
N GLY A 32 2.72 3.95 -9.46
CA GLY A 32 1.57 4.85 -9.61
C GLY A 32 1.76 6.18 -8.90
N GLN A 33 2.57 6.18 -7.85
CA GLN A 33 2.98 7.38 -7.10
C GLN A 33 4.48 7.26 -6.86
N ASP A 34 5.23 8.17 -7.39
CA ASP A 34 6.68 8.24 -7.42
C ASP A 34 7.34 8.22 -6.03
N HIS A 35 6.70 8.85 -5.03
CA HIS A 35 7.23 8.91 -3.67
C HIS A 35 7.30 7.53 -2.97
N VAL A 36 6.44 6.59 -3.32
CA VAL A 36 6.40 5.27 -2.65
C VAL A 36 7.71 4.52 -2.81
N LEU A 37 8.30 4.51 -4.01
CA LEU A 37 9.61 3.88 -4.21
C LEU A 37 10.71 4.56 -3.41
N THR A 38 10.71 5.90 -3.41
CA THR A 38 11.67 6.70 -2.65
C THR A 38 11.56 6.39 -1.15
N ASP A 39 10.35 6.41 -0.61
CA ASP A 39 10.12 6.14 0.80
C ASP A 39 10.56 4.72 1.17
N ILE A 40 10.17 3.69 0.42
CA ILE A 40 10.58 2.31 0.68
C ILE A 40 12.10 2.15 0.63
N TYR A 41 12.76 2.78 -0.34
CA TYR A 41 14.22 2.73 -0.42
C TYR A 41 14.88 3.41 0.79
N LEU A 42 14.47 4.63 1.13
CA LEU A 42 15.04 5.38 2.25
C LEU A 42 14.76 4.70 3.60
N GLU A 43 13.55 4.16 3.79
CA GLU A 43 13.21 3.36 4.98
C GLU A 43 14.09 2.11 5.11
N SER A 44 14.44 1.45 4.01
CA SER A 44 15.38 0.33 4.02
C SER A 44 16.79 0.73 4.50
N LYS A 45 17.09 2.03 4.51
CA LYS A 45 18.34 2.62 5.01
C LYS A 45 18.20 3.24 6.40
N GLY A 46 17.04 3.10 7.05
CA GLY A 46 16.77 3.63 8.38
C GLY A 46 16.30 5.09 8.41
N LEU A 47 15.86 5.62 7.28
CA LEU A 47 15.27 6.95 7.18
C LEU A 47 13.75 6.81 7.06
N TYR A 48 13.03 7.26 8.07
CA TYR A 48 11.57 7.15 8.13
C TYR A 48 10.92 8.50 7.82
N PRO A 49 9.98 8.58 6.88
CA PRO A 49 9.38 9.85 6.49
C PRO A 49 8.63 10.48 7.66
N VAL A 50 8.81 11.77 7.85
CA VAL A 50 8.02 12.54 8.81
C VAL A 50 6.61 12.68 8.27
N ASN A 51 5.63 12.42 9.12
CA ASN A 51 4.20 12.54 8.79
C ASN A 51 3.73 11.67 7.61
N GLY A 52 4.25 10.44 7.50
CA GLY A 52 3.75 9.46 6.53
C GLY A 52 4.12 9.70 5.08
N GLY A 53 5.16 10.45 4.81
CA GLY A 53 5.73 10.59 3.47
C GLY A 53 4.97 11.49 2.50
N GLN A 54 3.76 11.92 2.82
CA GLN A 54 2.93 12.68 1.88
C GLN A 54 3.53 14.01 1.39
N TYR A 55 4.60 14.50 2.03
CA TYR A 55 5.29 15.73 1.68
C TYR A 55 6.80 15.61 1.78
N GLY A 56 7.29 14.44 1.65
CA GLY A 56 8.59 13.81 1.45
C GLY A 56 9.88 14.60 1.43
N MET A 57 10.03 15.66 2.21
CA MET A 57 11.31 16.38 2.28
C MET A 57 12.10 16.08 3.56
N TYR A 58 11.43 15.62 4.63
CA TYR A 58 12.05 15.40 5.93
C TYR A 58 11.87 13.97 6.41
N TYR A 59 12.95 13.42 6.95
CA TYR A 59 13.01 12.03 7.43
C TYR A 59 13.59 12.01 8.85
N ILE A 60 13.18 11.02 9.61
CA ILE A 60 13.80 10.65 10.87
C ILE A 60 14.93 9.68 10.53
N ASP A 61 16.16 10.13 10.64
CA ASP A 61 17.35 9.28 10.50
C ASP A 61 17.59 8.54 11.82
N SER A 62 17.39 7.24 11.81
CA SER A 62 17.60 6.34 12.93
C SER A 62 18.86 5.48 12.77
N SER A 63 19.65 5.70 11.74
CA SER A 63 20.82 4.86 11.40
C SER A 63 21.93 4.90 12.46
N SER A 64 22.05 6.02 13.18
CA SER A 64 23.10 6.28 14.16
C SER A 64 22.74 5.91 15.62
N GLY A 65 21.55 5.34 15.86
CA GLY A 65 21.07 5.05 17.22
C GLY A 65 20.60 6.26 18.02
N SER A 66 20.78 7.48 17.50
CA SER A 66 20.23 8.73 18.05
C SER A 66 19.38 9.39 16.95
N PRO A 67 18.06 9.18 16.97
CA PRO A 67 17.17 9.69 15.94
C PRO A 67 17.27 11.21 15.80
N LYS A 68 17.38 11.69 14.58
CA LYS A 68 17.38 13.12 14.23
C LYS A 68 16.53 13.37 12.98
N VAL A 69 15.92 14.53 12.89
CA VAL A 69 15.20 14.94 11.68
C VAL A 69 16.20 15.58 10.73
N ILE A 70 16.21 15.09 9.49
CA ILE A 70 17.04 15.62 8.40
C ILE A 70 16.18 15.83 7.15
N ALA A 71 16.63 16.69 6.26
CA ALA A 71 16.09 16.71 4.91
C ALA A 71 16.72 15.58 4.08
N ALA A 72 15.96 14.99 3.15
CA ALA A 72 16.43 13.85 2.37
C ALA A 72 17.80 14.08 1.70
N HIS A 73 18.01 15.28 1.17
CA HIS A 73 19.26 15.64 0.49
C HIS A 73 20.48 15.83 1.42
N GLU A 74 20.27 15.88 2.74
CA GLU A 74 21.35 15.92 3.74
C GLU A 74 21.86 14.54 4.12
N TRP A 75 21.15 13.49 3.71
CA TRP A 75 21.62 12.12 3.92
C TRP A 75 22.78 11.80 2.98
N GLU A 76 23.86 11.26 3.50
CA GLU A 76 25.08 10.96 2.74
C GLU A 76 24.88 9.99 1.56
N GLY A 77 23.88 9.10 1.65
CA GLY A 77 23.53 8.14 0.59
C GLY A 77 22.54 8.67 -0.45
N TYR A 78 22.11 9.93 -0.38
CA TYR A 78 21.06 10.44 -1.25
C TYR A 78 21.51 10.55 -2.73
N GLU A 79 22.76 10.92 -2.98
CA GLU A 79 23.31 10.96 -4.33
C GLU A 79 23.38 9.56 -4.96
N ASP A 80 23.77 8.55 -4.19
CA ASP A 80 23.78 7.15 -4.64
C ASP A 80 22.36 6.66 -4.96
N TYR A 81 21.37 7.05 -4.15
CA TYR A 81 19.97 6.77 -4.47
C TYR A 81 19.54 7.41 -5.78
N LEU A 82 19.84 8.70 -6.00
CA LEU A 82 19.49 9.40 -7.23
C LEU A 82 20.14 8.76 -8.47
N ASN A 83 21.39 8.33 -8.35
CA ASN A 83 22.09 7.62 -9.42
C ASN A 83 21.44 6.27 -9.74
N LYS A 84 21.03 5.50 -8.73
CA LYS A 84 20.24 4.27 -8.90
C LYS A 84 18.88 4.57 -9.57
N ALA A 85 18.15 5.55 -9.06
CA ALA A 85 16.85 5.94 -9.59
C ALA A 85 16.95 6.36 -11.07
N LYS A 86 18.00 7.11 -11.41
CA LYS A 86 18.30 7.49 -12.79
C LYS A 86 18.58 6.25 -13.66
N LYS A 87 19.43 5.33 -13.19
CA LYS A 87 19.72 4.07 -13.88
C LYS A 87 18.43 3.32 -14.20
N TRP A 88 17.59 3.08 -13.21
CA TRP A 88 16.31 2.38 -13.39
C TRP A 88 15.39 3.07 -14.40
N SER A 89 15.39 4.42 -14.40
CA SER A 89 14.65 5.19 -15.39
C SER A 89 15.21 5.02 -16.80
N ASP A 90 16.54 5.11 -16.95
CA ASP A 90 17.22 4.97 -18.25
C ASP A 90 17.01 3.57 -18.84
N GLU A 91 16.94 2.54 -18.00
CA GLU A 91 16.65 1.14 -18.36
C GLU A 91 15.17 0.89 -18.65
N GLY A 92 14.30 1.88 -18.41
CA GLY A 92 12.87 1.76 -18.70
C GLY A 92 12.10 0.93 -17.66
N LEU A 93 12.63 0.77 -16.44
CA LEU A 93 11.98 0.00 -15.39
C LEU A 93 10.77 0.69 -14.80
N TRP A 94 10.62 1.99 -15.02
CA TRP A 94 9.37 2.71 -14.79
C TRP A 94 9.00 3.57 -16.01
N PRO A 95 7.72 3.92 -16.16
CA PRO A 95 7.28 4.68 -17.32
C PRO A 95 7.86 6.10 -17.32
N LYS A 96 8.26 6.59 -18.49
CA LYS A 96 8.74 7.98 -18.68
C LYS A 96 7.70 9.02 -18.28
N SER A 97 6.42 8.63 -18.28
CA SER A 97 5.27 9.46 -17.91
C SER A 97 4.92 9.36 -16.43
N ALA A 98 5.79 8.82 -15.56
CA ALA A 98 5.49 8.55 -14.14
C ALA A 98 4.86 9.75 -13.40
N LEU A 99 5.31 10.98 -13.69
CA LEU A 99 4.77 12.20 -13.07
C LEU A 99 3.35 12.57 -13.55
N SER A 100 2.86 11.97 -14.61
CA SER A 100 1.52 12.26 -15.20
C SER A 100 0.55 11.09 -15.12
N ILE A 101 0.97 9.93 -14.65
CA ILE A 101 0.13 8.76 -14.44
C ILE A 101 -0.86 9.05 -13.32
N LYS A 102 -2.15 8.77 -13.58
CA LYS A 102 -3.23 8.91 -12.60
C LYS A 102 -3.63 7.57 -11.98
N ASP A 103 -3.35 6.49 -12.69
CA ASP A 103 -3.66 5.14 -12.24
C ASP A 103 -2.71 4.74 -11.10
N THR A 104 -3.24 4.05 -10.12
CA THR A 104 -2.40 3.49 -9.05
C THR A 104 -1.59 2.31 -9.59
N SER A 105 -0.54 1.93 -8.88
CA SER A 105 0.23 0.73 -9.23
C SER A 105 -0.64 -0.54 -9.17
N THR A 106 -1.60 -0.59 -8.26
CA THR A 106 -2.58 -1.67 -8.17
C THR A 106 -3.44 -1.77 -9.42
N ASP A 107 -4.01 -0.64 -9.88
CA ASP A 107 -4.83 -0.61 -11.11
C ASP A 107 -4.04 -1.09 -12.33
N MET A 108 -2.79 -0.66 -12.44
CA MET A 108 -1.91 -1.04 -13.55
C MET A 108 -1.57 -2.54 -13.55
N VAL A 109 -1.37 -3.14 -12.36
CA VAL A 109 -1.14 -4.59 -12.25
C VAL A 109 -2.42 -5.36 -12.55
N GLN A 110 -3.57 -4.94 -12.02
CA GLN A 110 -4.87 -5.57 -12.31
C GLN A 110 -5.23 -5.50 -13.79
N ALA A 111 -4.88 -4.41 -14.48
CA ALA A 111 -5.07 -4.27 -15.91
C ALA A 111 -4.05 -5.06 -16.76
N GLY A 112 -3.05 -5.69 -16.15
CA GLY A 112 -2.00 -6.43 -16.84
C GLY A 112 -1.04 -5.56 -17.66
N VAL A 113 -0.95 -4.28 -17.34
CA VAL A 113 -0.05 -3.31 -18.01
C VAL A 113 1.22 -3.05 -17.24
N ALA A 114 1.35 -3.61 -16.04
CA ALA A 114 2.56 -3.55 -15.23
C ALA A 114 2.90 -4.91 -14.62
N ALA A 115 4.20 -5.18 -14.51
CA ALA A 115 4.70 -6.44 -13.96
C ALA A 115 4.78 -6.47 -12.43
N GLY A 116 4.61 -5.32 -11.78
CA GLY A 116 4.63 -5.21 -10.33
C GLY A 116 4.23 -3.83 -9.85
N GLY A 117 4.07 -3.69 -8.55
CA GLY A 117 3.68 -2.45 -7.90
C GLY A 117 3.99 -2.48 -6.41
N PHE A 118 3.72 -1.36 -5.76
CA PHE A 118 3.88 -1.18 -4.33
C PHE A 118 2.55 -0.83 -3.67
N GLY A 119 2.44 -1.10 -2.39
CA GLY A 119 1.27 -0.72 -1.59
C GLY A 119 1.35 -1.29 -0.19
N ASN A 120 0.31 -1.06 0.58
CA ASN A 120 0.17 -1.63 1.92
C ASN A 120 0.06 -3.16 1.83
N PHE A 121 0.79 -3.87 2.68
CA PHE A 121 0.81 -5.33 2.66
C PHE A 121 -0.60 -5.92 2.85
N ASP A 122 -1.35 -5.42 3.81
CA ASP A 122 -2.68 -5.95 4.13
C ASP A 122 -3.70 -5.75 2.99
N GLN A 123 -3.67 -4.59 2.34
CA GLN A 123 -4.52 -4.30 1.18
C GLN A 123 -4.03 -4.99 -0.09
N GLY A 124 -2.71 -5.13 -0.24
CA GLY A 124 -2.11 -5.75 -1.41
C GLY A 124 -2.62 -7.16 -1.65
N VAL A 125 -2.72 -7.96 -0.59
CA VAL A 125 -3.22 -9.34 -0.69
C VAL A 125 -4.64 -9.39 -1.24
N SER A 126 -5.55 -8.54 -0.74
CA SER A 126 -6.95 -8.49 -1.22
C SER A 126 -7.04 -7.94 -2.64
N ASN A 127 -6.33 -6.85 -2.94
CA ASN A 127 -6.39 -6.20 -4.24
C ASN A 127 -5.85 -7.08 -5.36
N TYR A 128 -4.78 -7.84 -5.11
CA TYR A 128 -4.21 -8.72 -6.13
C TYR A 128 -4.96 -10.03 -6.32
N GLN A 129 -5.90 -10.37 -5.44
CA GLN A 129 -6.88 -11.44 -5.69
C GLN A 129 -7.84 -11.10 -6.84
N LEU A 130 -7.99 -9.82 -7.17
CA LEU A 130 -8.80 -9.35 -8.31
C LEU A 130 -8.07 -9.46 -9.66
N CYS A 131 -6.78 -9.80 -9.66
CA CYS A 131 -6.03 -10.06 -10.89
C CYS A 131 -6.45 -11.38 -11.53
N ASP A 132 -6.19 -11.52 -12.83
CA ASP A 132 -6.35 -12.81 -13.52
C ASP A 132 -5.55 -13.91 -12.79
N PRO A 133 -6.20 -14.98 -12.33
CA PRO A 133 -5.55 -16.06 -11.59
C PRO A 133 -4.39 -16.74 -12.35
N SER A 134 -4.41 -16.67 -13.67
CA SER A 134 -3.36 -17.25 -14.53
C SER A 134 -2.02 -16.54 -14.36
N TRP A 135 -2.01 -15.28 -13.94
CA TRP A 135 -0.80 -14.50 -13.73
C TRP A 135 -0.03 -14.90 -12.49
N LYS A 136 -0.67 -15.59 -11.52
CA LYS A 136 -0.06 -16.06 -10.28
C LYS A 136 0.63 -14.93 -9.52
N VAL A 137 -0.02 -13.78 -9.44
CA VAL A 137 0.49 -12.60 -8.71
C VAL A 137 0.81 -12.99 -7.28
N ARG A 138 1.95 -12.49 -6.77
CA ARG A 138 2.41 -12.72 -5.41
C ARG A 138 2.74 -11.40 -4.75
N TRP A 139 2.52 -11.35 -3.46
CA TRP A 139 2.81 -10.21 -2.62
C TRP A 139 3.93 -10.54 -1.64
N TYR A 140 4.89 -9.63 -1.52
CA TYR A 140 6.03 -9.81 -0.63
C TYR A 140 6.17 -8.61 0.29
N ASN A 141 6.36 -8.85 1.58
CA ASN A 141 6.70 -7.80 2.54
C ASN A 141 8.22 -7.56 2.49
N VAL A 142 8.63 -6.50 1.84
CA VAL A 142 10.06 -6.13 1.70
C VAL A 142 10.61 -5.39 2.93
N GLN A 143 9.75 -5.09 3.90
CA GLN A 143 10.12 -4.41 5.15
C GLN A 143 9.42 -5.05 6.37
N PRO A 144 9.69 -6.34 6.66
CA PRO A 144 8.93 -7.10 7.66
C PRO A 144 9.05 -6.56 9.09
N ASN A 145 10.06 -5.75 9.37
CA ASN A 145 10.33 -5.18 10.70
C ASN A 145 9.90 -3.72 10.83
N VAL A 146 9.29 -3.15 9.79
CA VAL A 146 8.83 -1.77 9.79
C VAL A 146 7.31 -1.77 9.81
N ASN A 147 6.74 -1.10 10.80
CA ASN A 147 5.31 -0.85 10.89
C ASN A 147 5.12 0.66 10.94
N HIS A 148 4.69 1.24 9.84
CA HIS A 148 4.54 2.68 9.70
C HIS A 148 3.06 3.05 9.75
N LEU A 149 2.62 3.52 10.92
CA LEU A 149 1.29 4.07 11.12
C LEU A 149 1.44 5.51 11.58
N ALA A 150 1.11 6.46 10.71
CA ALA A 150 0.94 7.83 11.15
C ALA A 150 -0.28 7.89 12.09
N TYR A 151 -0.11 8.46 13.28
CA TYR A 151 -1.18 8.53 14.29
C TYR A 151 -2.41 9.34 13.85
N THR A 152 -2.30 10.10 12.77
CA THR A 152 -3.38 10.87 12.14
C THR A 152 -3.92 10.24 10.88
N GLN A 153 -3.38 9.10 10.46
CA GLN A 153 -3.85 8.37 9.30
C GLN A 153 -5.06 7.54 9.72
N ASP A 154 -6.07 7.50 8.86
CA ASP A 154 -7.24 6.63 9.03
C ASP A 154 -7.93 6.83 10.39
N CYS A 155 -8.15 8.07 10.78
CA CYS A 155 -8.82 8.41 12.02
C CYS A 155 -10.23 8.96 11.77
N MET A 156 -11.14 8.65 12.68
CA MET A 156 -12.43 9.31 12.77
C MET A 156 -12.36 10.49 13.73
N VAL A 157 -12.97 11.59 13.34
CA VAL A 157 -13.01 12.81 14.17
C VAL A 157 -14.44 13.26 14.39
N VAL A 158 -14.70 13.75 15.57
CA VAL A 158 -15.95 14.48 15.88
C VAL A 158 -15.60 15.97 15.85
N PRO A 159 -16.14 16.75 14.88
CA PRO A 159 -15.79 18.16 14.77
C PRO A 159 -16.30 18.96 15.98
N SER A 160 -15.54 19.97 16.38
CA SER A 160 -15.90 20.84 17.51
C SER A 160 -17.22 21.59 17.33
N SER A 161 -17.67 21.74 16.08
CA SER A 161 -18.96 22.32 15.72
C SER A 161 -20.15 21.36 15.84
N SER A 162 -19.91 20.07 16.18
CA SER A 162 -20.98 19.10 16.36
C SER A 162 -21.92 19.53 17.48
N LYS A 163 -23.23 19.46 17.21
CA LYS A 163 -24.26 19.72 18.23
C LYS A 163 -24.57 18.50 19.11
N HIS A 164 -24.05 17.34 18.75
CA HIS A 164 -24.31 16.07 19.42
C HIS A 164 -23.06 15.21 19.49
N PRO A 165 -21.94 15.71 20.05
CA PRO A 165 -20.67 14.97 20.08
C PRO A 165 -20.76 13.65 20.85
N GLU A 166 -21.55 13.61 21.93
CA GLU A 166 -21.74 12.40 22.73
C GLU A 166 -22.43 11.30 21.91
N ARG A 167 -23.42 11.64 21.09
CA ARG A 167 -24.09 10.65 20.22
C ARG A 167 -23.15 10.12 19.15
N ALA A 168 -22.29 10.97 18.60
CA ALA A 168 -21.27 10.52 17.65
C ALA A 168 -20.30 9.54 18.32
N LEU A 169 -19.82 9.83 19.51
CA LEU A 169 -18.94 8.93 20.27
C LEU A 169 -19.65 7.62 20.66
N MET A 170 -20.94 7.67 21.05
CA MET A 170 -21.72 6.47 21.33
C MET A 170 -21.86 5.57 20.09
N LEU A 171 -22.02 6.16 18.89
CA LEU A 171 -22.03 5.39 17.65
C LEU A 171 -20.68 4.72 17.39
N LEU A 172 -19.57 5.48 17.51
CA LEU A 172 -18.23 4.95 17.35
C LEU A 172 -17.92 3.82 18.34
N ASP A 173 -18.35 3.96 19.59
CA ASP A 173 -18.21 2.93 20.60
C ASP A 173 -18.97 1.67 20.21
N LYS A 174 -20.23 1.83 19.76
CA LYS A 174 -21.02 0.68 19.27
C LYS A 174 -20.40 0.00 18.08
N LEU A 175 -19.89 0.72 17.11
CA LEU A 175 -19.22 0.16 15.93
C LEU A 175 -17.98 -0.68 16.30
N LYS A 176 -17.35 -0.38 17.45
CA LYS A 176 -16.16 -1.11 17.93
C LYS A 176 -16.47 -2.25 18.91
N THR A 177 -17.60 -2.20 19.56
CA THR A 177 -17.91 -3.12 20.68
C THR A 177 -19.11 -4.02 20.43
N ASP A 178 -19.96 -3.71 19.44
CA ASP A 178 -21.15 -4.46 19.11
C ASP A 178 -21.00 -5.12 17.74
N GLU A 179 -20.87 -6.45 17.73
CA GLU A 179 -20.65 -7.25 16.51
C GLU A 179 -21.74 -7.02 15.46
N THR A 180 -22.98 -6.80 15.86
CA THR A 180 -24.09 -6.58 14.93
C THR A 180 -23.89 -5.26 14.17
N TYR A 181 -23.52 -4.20 14.86
CA TYR A 181 -23.24 -2.90 14.22
C TYR A 181 -21.99 -2.94 13.35
N TYR A 182 -20.95 -3.63 13.83
CA TYR A 182 -19.74 -3.84 13.06
C TYR A 182 -20.01 -4.59 11.76
N ASN A 183 -20.73 -5.73 11.84
CA ASN A 183 -21.04 -6.54 10.67
C ASN A 183 -21.92 -5.77 9.67
N LEU A 184 -22.94 -5.07 10.17
CA LEU A 184 -23.82 -4.27 9.31
C LEU A 184 -23.06 -3.20 8.54
N LEU A 185 -22.08 -2.54 9.17
CA LEU A 185 -21.28 -1.50 8.51
C LEU A 185 -20.25 -2.10 7.55
N THR A 186 -19.61 -3.20 7.95
CA THR A 186 -18.46 -3.77 7.23
C THR A 186 -18.88 -4.73 6.13
N TYR A 187 -19.91 -5.57 6.38
CA TYR A 187 -20.29 -6.67 5.51
C TYR A 187 -21.72 -6.56 4.96
N GLY A 188 -22.54 -5.66 5.50
CA GLY A 188 -23.94 -5.55 5.15
C GLY A 188 -24.84 -6.52 5.94
N ILE A 189 -25.84 -7.08 5.29
CA ILE A 189 -26.88 -7.91 5.90
C ILE A 189 -26.60 -9.39 5.61
N GLU A 190 -26.47 -10.18 6.66
CA GLU A 190 -26.28 -11.63 6.54
C GLU A 190 -27.48 -12.29 5.84
N GLY A 191 -27.19 -13.10 4.82
CA GLY A 191 -28.19 -13.72 3.96
C GLY A 191 -28.64 -12.90 2.76
N GLU A 192 -28.31 -11.59 2.70
CA GLU A 192 -28.56 -10.70 1.57
C GLU A 192 -27.26 -10.29 0.88
N ASP A 193 -26.27 -9.85 1.65
CA ASP A 193 -25.00 -9.38 1.13
C ASP A 193 -23.87 -10.40 1.36
N PHE A 194 -23.91 -11.14 2.45
CA PHE A 194 -22.92 -12.16 2.77
C PHE A 194 -23.52 -13.37 3.48
N THR A 195 -22.75 -14.45 3.52
CA THR A 195 -22.97 -15.60 4.39
C THR A 195 -21.76 -15.84 5.29
N ARG A 196 -21.99 -16.49 6.42
CA ARG A 196 -20.96 -16.86 7.38
C ARG A 196 -21.02 -18.38 7.63
N ASP A 197 -19.87 -19.04 7.54
CA ASP A 197 -19.77 -20.47 7.84
C ASP A 197 -19.58 -20.73 9.35
N GLU A 198 -19.52 -22.00 9.73
CA GLU A 198 -19.30 -22.46 11.10
C GLU A 198 -17.94 -22.03 11.69
N ASN A 199 -16.99 -21.63 10.86
CA ASN A 199 -15.67 -21.13 11.24
C ASN A 199 -15.59 -19.60 11.22
N ASN A 200 -16.73 -18.91 11.15
CA ASN A 200 -16.82 -17.45 11.03
C ASN A 200 -16.13 -16.88 9.77
N ARG A 201 -16.07 -17.64 8.68
CA ARG A 201 -15.58 -17.11 7.41
C ARG A 201 -16.72 -16.45 6.65
N TYR A 202 -16.48 -15.22 6.26
CA TYR A 202 -17.43 -14.42 5.49
C TYR A 202 -17.25 -14.71 4.00
N THR A 203 -18.35 -14.88 3.29
CA THR A 203 -18.39 -15.05 1.83
C THR A 203 -19.41 -14.07 1.27
N CYS A 204 -18.96 -13.12 0.44
CA CYS A 204 -19.84 -12.20 -0.26
C CYS A 204 -20.74 -12.96 -1.23
N LEU A 205 -22.02 -12.60 -1.29
CA LEU A 205 -22.95 -13.18 -2.22
C LEU A 205 -22.87 -12.46 -3.58
N ASP A 206 -23.03 -13.20 -4.68
CA ASP A 206 -23.05 -12.62 -6.04
C ASP A 206 -24.20 -11.62 -6.24
N THR A 207 -25.23 -11.70 -5.41
CA THR A 207 -26.40 -10.83 -5.40
C THR A 207 -26.28 -9.64 -4.47
N ALA A 208 -25.17 -9.53 -3.73
CA ALA A 208 -24.95 -8.46 -2.77
C ALA A 208 -25.05 -7.09 -3.43
N GLN A 209 -25.80 -6.20 -2.80
CA GLN A 209 -25.84 -4.79 -3.17
C GLN A 209 -24.76 -3.98 -2.43
N PHE A 210 -24.34 -4.49 -1.29
CA PHE A 210 -23.23 -3.97 -0.52
C PHE A 210 -22.01 -4.87 -0.74
N ILE A 211 -20.95 -4.31 -1.33
CA ILE A 211 -19.70 -5.02 -1.53
C ILE A 211 -18.81 -4.70 -0.32
N PRO A 212 -18.55 -5.70 0.55
CA PRO A 212 -17.67 -5.47 1.69
C PRO A 212 -16.26 -5.15 1.22
N GLU A 213 -15.66 -4.13 1.78
CA GLU A 213 -14.22 -3.86 1.69
C GLU A 213 -13.54 -4.35 2.98
N PRO A 214 -13.08 -5.59 3.03
CA PRO A 214 -12.33 -6.08 4.18
C PRO A 214 -11.04 -5.28 4.33
N GLY A 215 -10.83 -4.76 5.51
CA GLY A 215 -9.69 -3.87 5.80
C GLY A 215 -10.02 -2.38 5.71
N THR A 216 -11.30 -2.04 5.65
CA THR A 216 -11.73 -0.65 5.73
C THR A 216 -11.26 0.02 7.02
N TRP A 217 -10.68 1.08 6.82
CA TRP A 217 -10.02 2.08 7.60
C TRP A 217 -10.66 2.35 8.96
N GLY A 218 -9.95 2.04 10.04
CA GLY A 218 -10.22 2.57 11.36
C GLY A 218 -11.22 1.82 12.23
N PHE A 219 -11.64 0.61 11.87
CA PHE A 219 -12.50 -0.22 12.74
C PHE A 219 -11.83 -1.47 13.27
#